data_c25510cedb94c95992089063ad179309
#
_entry.id   c25510cedb94c95992089063ad179309
#
_cell.length_a   1.000
_cell.length_b   1.000
_cell.length_c   1.000
_cell.angle_alpha   90.00
_cell.angle_beta   90.00
_cell.angle_gamma   90.00
#
_symmetry.space_group_name_H-M   'P 1'
#
loop_
_entity.id
_entity.type
_entity.pdbx_description
1 polymer ?
#
loop_
_entity_poly.entity_id
_entity_poly.type
_entity_poly.pdbx_seq_one_letter_code
_entity_poly.pdbx_strand_id
1 'polypeptide(L)'
;FALNSNHLSHEEIKEFLELSKTFEHKFSRAKEKELIKNPPQPFTTSGLQQSSNNNLHISPKETMSLAQKLYEGGYITYMRTDSKVYSQDFVDETKDYISNKYGANFINNSFAKLIQSKDKPQDISSNESEVEKKTKSKSKSKKEEKEEKEKKQSENPTAQEAHEAIRPTHITVESLPDDEDIYTAKHRKLYKLIWTNTLESLMANAVYNSLMLNISAPQNLIYKYSAEENVFPGWKIVNGLDEEKYYQFLKTLKEGSINYKKIISKQTLKDLKTHYNEAKLVQLLEQRGIGRPSTFSSLIDKIQERNYVNRENVEGKKLTIIDYLLEQGKDDIILEKGEKTFGNEKNKLVITQVGIFVIEFLIKNFDSLFDYDYTKVMEDELDVIAKGNKKYYDLCKECNIFIEDLIKNNSLSLTNENGDNLEKVNIKIDEKHTYLIGRNGPTIKYKKEDGSTGFYGVKKDIDVEKLKAGEYKLEEIIISAEDNNKILGEYKGNNLYLKYGKFGYYLECGELRKSLNYTKINVPIKNIGYDDAVNILENSEANANSLVRRIDETLSIRKGKFGDYIFYKTEKMKKPQFLKLNGFNDDYKNCGLANIRSWIKEKYEV
;
A
#
# COMPACT_ATOMS: atom_id res chain seq x y z
N PHE A 1 4.42 10.81 32.32
CA PHE A 1 3.99 12.16 31.99
C PHE A 1 4.90 12.72 30.92
N ALA A 2 4.34 13.47 29.95
CA ALA A 2 5.08 14.13 28.89
C ALA A 2 4.89 15.66 29.00
N LEU A 3 5.95 16.42 28.78
CA LEU A 3 5.88 17.88 28.75
C LEU A 3 5.02 18.35 27.56
N ASN A 4 4.23 19.39 27.74
CA ASN A 4 3.34 19.94 26.70
C ASN A 4 4.06 20.83 25.68
N SER A 5 5.37 20.95 25.76
CA SER A 5 6.24 21.69 24.84
C SER A 5 7.51 20.91 24.54
N ASN A 6 8.17 21.24 23.43
CA ASN A 6 9.47 20.72 23.05
C ASN A 6 10.49 21.87 23.09
N HIS A 7 11.66 21.62 23.68
CA HIS A 7 12.82 22.50 23.58
C HIS A 7 13.60 22.21 22.30
N LEU A 8 14.14 23.25 21.67
CA LEU A 8 14.77 23.16 20.37
C LEU A 8 16.30 23.21 20.45
N SER A 9 16.86 23.67 21.58
CA SER A 9 18.30 23.76 21.78
C SER A 9 18.77 23.04 23.06
N HIS A 10 20.05 22.74 23.12
CA HIS A 10 20.67 22.13 24.29
C HIS A 10 20.72 23.11 25.48
N GLU A 11 20.84 24.40 25.21
CA GLU A 11 20.83 25.47 26.21
C GLU A 11 19.47 25.56 26.91
N GLU A 12 18.39 25.60 26.13
CA GLU A 12 17.01 25.61 26.67
C GLU A 12 16.72 24.38 27.54
N ILE A 13 17.19 23.20 27.12
CA ILE A 13 17.01 21.96 27.88
C ILE A 13 17.74 22.04 29.22
N LYS A 14 19.00 22.48 29.22
CA LYS A 14 19.79 22.61 30.43
C LYS A 14 19.18 23.62 31.40
N GLU A 15 18.80 24.80 30.90
CA GLU A 15 18.14 25.82 31.69
C GLU A 15 16.84 25.29 32.34
N PHE A 16 16.01 24.60 31.54
CA PHE A 16 14.79 23.99 32.04
C PHE A 16 15.04 22.93 33.13
N LEU A 17 16.06 22.09 32.96
CA LEU A 17 16.42 21.07 33.94
C LEU A 17 17.02 21.69 35.20
N GLU A 18 17.85 22.73 35.07
CA GLU A 18 18.37 23.48 36.23
C GLU A 18 17.24 24.13 37.04
N LEU A 19 16.30 24.77 36.37
CA LEU A 19 15.11 25.33 37.02
C LEU A 19 14.26 24.25 37.71
N SER A 20 14.21 23.06 37.13
CA SER A 20 13.43 21.93 37.68
C SER A 20 13.99 21.37 38.97
N LYS A 21 15.29 21.58 39.31
CA LYS A 21 15.90 21.09 40.57
C LYS A 21 15.26 21.68 41.81
N THR A 22 14.90 22.97 41.76
CA THR A 22 14.35 23.72 42.87
C THR A 22 12.88 24.03 42.70
N PHE A 23 12.29 23.66 41.58
CA PHE A 23 10.89 23.96 41.28
C PHE A 23 9.95 23.06 42.08
N GLU A 24 8.95 23.67 42.74
CA GLU A 24 7.88 22.93 43.41
C GLU A 24 6.88 22.38 42.37
N HIS A 25 7.04 21.11 42.01
CA HIS A 25 6.12 20.44 41.12
C HIS A 25 4.81 20.11 41.81
N LYS A 26 3.68 20.59 41.28
CA LYS A 26 2.36 20.35 41.84
C LYS A 26 1.55 19.46 40.94
N PHE A 27 1.11 18.35 41.50
CA PHE A 27 0.19 17.42 40.83
C PHE A 27 -1.24 17.93 41.00
N SER A 28 -1.98 17.90 39.90
CA SER A 28 -3.41 18.25 39.87
C SER A 28 -4.16 17.38 38.87
N ARG A 29 -5.45 17.24 39.06
CA ARG A 29 -6.35 16.52 38.17
C ARG A 29 -7.35 17.46 37.52
N ALA A 30 -7.57 17.29 36.23
CA ALA A 30 -8.72 17.92 35.59
C ALA A 30 -10.00 17.13 35.91
N LYS A 31 -11.14 17.75 35.77
CA LYS A 31 -12.43 17.07 35.89
C LYS A 31 -12.52 15.92 34.91
N GLU A 32 -12.98 14.77 35.37
CA GLU A 32 -13.26 13.60 34.51
C GLU A 32 -14.18 14.00 33.35
N LYS A 33 -13.88 13.43 32.18
CA LYS A 33 -14.69 13.63 30.98
C LYS A 33 -15.08 12.28 30.43
N GLU A 34 -16.31 12.16 29.99
CA GLU A 34 -16.74 11.02 29.18
C GLU A 34 -16.11 11.12 27.81
N LEU A 35 -15.54 10.02 27.33
CA LEU A 35 -14.97 9.87 26.00
C LEU A 35 -15.69 8.74 25.27
N ILE A 36 -16.35 9.08 24.19
CA ILE A 36 -17.08 8.14 23.34
C ILE A 36 -16.17 7.71 22.17
N LYS A 37 -15.96 6.40 22.01
CA LYS A 37 -15.25 5.82 20.85
C LYS A 37 -16.27 5.15 19.94
N ASN A 38 -16.45 5.73 18.77
CA ASN A 38 -17.39 5.23 17.77
C ASN A 38 -16.92 3.88 17.18
N PRO A 39 -17.84 3.01 16.74
CA PRO A 39 -17.52 1.78 16.03
C PRO A 39 -16.86 2.07 14.66
N PRO A 40 -16.15 1.08 14.09
CA PRO A 40 -15.58 1.21 12.75
C PRO A 40 -16.68 1.38 11.71
N GLN A 41 -16.31 1.97 10.56
CA GLN A 41 -17.21 2.04 9.41
C GLN A 41 -17.28 0.68 8.70
N PRO A 42 -18.42 0.35 8.05
CA PRO A 42 -18.52 -0.79 7.16
C PRO A 42 -17.42 -0.77 6.07
N PHE A 43 -16.93 -1.93 5.68
CA PHE A 43 -15.90 -2.01 4.67
C PHE A 43 -16.40 -1.67 3.27
N THR A 44 -15.75 -0.69 2.67
CA THR A 44 -15.65 -0.51 1.21
C THR A 44 -14.47 -1.33 0.69
N THR A 45 -14.31 -1.43 -0.63
CA THR A 45 -13.12 -2.03 -1.25
C THR A 45 -11.83 -1.39 -0.74
N SER A 46 -11.77 -0.07 -0.72
CA SER A 46 -10.63 0.70 -0.24
C SER A 46 -10.37 0.43 1.25
N GLY A 47 -11.41 0.48 2.09
CA GLY A 47 -11.32 0.20 3.52
C GLY A 47 -10.80 -1.21 3.80
N LEU A 48 -11.30 -2.22 3.07
CA LEU A 48 -10.83 -3.60 3.18
C LEU A 48 -9.36 -3.75 2.77
N GLN A 49 -8.95 -3.14 1.65
CA GLN A 49 -7.55 -3.19 1.19
C GLN A 49 -6.60 -2.54 2.19
N GLN A 50 -6.97 -1.39 2.74
CA GLN A 50 -6.19 -0.68 3.76
C GLN A 50 -6.06 -1.51 5.04
N SER A 51 -7.18 -2.02 5.56
CA SER A 51 -7.20 -2.80 6.80
C SER A 51 -6.45 -4.14 6.65
N SER A 52 -6.62 -4.83 5.52
CA SER A 52 -5.90 -6.06 5.21
C SER A 52 -4.38 -5.84 5.11
N ASN A 53 -3.95 -4.76 4.46
CA ASN A 53 -2.52 -4.44 4.36
C ASN A 53 -1.90 -4.06 5.71
N ASN A 54 -2.60 -3.26 6.50
CA ASN A 54 -2.09 -2.81 7.81
C ASN A 54 -2.09 -3.93 8.87
N ASN A 55 -3.14 -4.74 8.94
CA ASN A 55 -3.33 -5.72 10.01
C ASN A 55 -2.84 -7.12 9.65
N LEU A 56 -2.96 -7.53 8.38
CA LEU A 56 -2.62 -8.86 7.91
C LEU A 56 -1.38 -8.89 7.02
N HIS A 57 -0.84 -7.73 6.65
CA HIS A 57 0.31 -7.56 5.75
C HIS A 57 0.07 -8.19 4.35
N ILE A 58 -1.19 -8.21 3.90
CA ILE A 58 -1.60 -8.72 2.59
C ILE A 58 -1.69 -7.53 1.62
N SER A 59 -1.14 -7.67 0.42
CA SER A 59 -1.20 -6.60 -0.59
C SER A 59 -2.63 -6.36 -1.10
N PRO A 60 -2.96 -5.15 -1.61
CA PRO A 60 -4.28 -4.87 -2.19
C PRO A 60 -4.69 -5.87 -3.28
N LYS A 61 -3.77 -6.26 -4.15
CA LYS A 61 -4.00 -7.25 -5.20
C LYS A 61 -4.35 -8.62 -4.63
N GLU A 62 -3.57 -9.10 -3.68
CA GLU A 62 -3.80 -10.38 -3.03
C GLU A 62 -5.11 -10.34 -2.21
N THR A 63 -5.40 -9.24 -1.52
CA THR A 63 -6.67 -9.03 -0.80
C THR A 63 -7.87 -9.21 -1.73
N MET A 64 -7.83 -8.58 -2.93
CA MET A 64 -8.91 -8.70 -3.89
C MET A 64 -9.05 -10.13 -4.47
N SER A 65 -7.94 -10.84 -4.67
CA SER A 65 -7.96 -12.23 -5.11
C SER A 65 -8.56 -13.17 -4.06
N LEU A 66 -8.22 -12.98 -2.79
CA LEU A 66 -8.78 -13.73 -1.68
C LEU A 66 -10.27 -13.43 -1.48
N ALA A 67 -10.64 -12.13 -1.51
CA ALA A 67 -12.03 -11.69 -1.39
C ALA A 67 -12.91 -12.22 -2.55
N GLN A 68 -12.38 -12.27 -3.78
CA GLN A 68 -13.06 -12.86 -4.93
C GLN A 68 -13.42 -14.33 -4.65
N LYS A 69 -12.49 -15.11 -4.12
CA LYS A 69 -12.73 -16.51 -3.80
C LYS A 69 -13.76 -16.68 -2.66
N LEU A 70 -13.74 -15.79 -1.65
CA LEU A 70 -14.73 -15.78 -0.59
C LEU A 70 -16.15 -15.43 -1.12
N TYR A 71 -16.25 -14.50 -2.04
CA TYR A 71 -17.49 -14.12 -2.71
C TYR A 71 -18.03 -15.27 -3.57
N GLU A 72 -17.19 -15.88 -4.42
CA GLU A 72 -17.56 -17.04 -5.26
C GLU A 72 -17.98 -18.25 -4.43
N GLY A 73 -17.42 -18.39 -3.23
CA GLY A 73 -17.83 -19.41 -2.24
C GLY A 73 -19.10 -19.04 -1.46
N GLY A 74 -19.69 -17.86 -1.68
CA GLY A 74 -20.92 -17.43 -1.00
C GLY A 74 -20.73 -16.97 0.44
N TYR A 75 -19.49 -16.69 0.90
CA TYR A 75 -19.22 -16.30 2.29
C TYR A 75 -19.29 -14.80 2.55
N ILE A 76 -19.08 -13.97 1.52
CA ILE A 76 -19.16 -12.51 1.63
C ILE A 76 -19.97 -11.90 0.50
N THR A 77 -20.46 -10.66 0.67
CA THR A 77 -21.05 -9.85 -0.39
C THR A 77 -20.01 -9.46 -1.43
N TYR A 78 -20.44 -8.88 -2.54
CA TYR A 78 -19.54 -8.46 -3.61
C TYR A 78 -18.50 -7.47 -3.12
N MET A 79 -17.23 -7.78 -3.33
CA MET A 79 -16.10 -7.07 -2.74
C MET A 79 -15.67 -5.80 -3.48
N ARG A 80 -16.26 -5.47 -4.63
CA ARG A 80 -15.98 -4.23 -5.35
C ARG A 80 -17.11 -3.25 -5.15
N THR A 81 -17.06 -2.50 -4.05
CA THR A 81 -18.09 -1.55 -3.65
C THR A 81 -17.47 -0.36 -2.91
N ASP A 82 -18.06 0.79 -3.07
CA ASP A 82 -17.83 2.01 -2.29
C ASP A 82 -18.94 2.27 -1.27
N SER A 83 -19.96 1.41 -1.25
CA SER A 83 -21.09 1.49 -0.32
C SER A 83 -20.67 1.20 1.12
N LYS A 84 -21.26 1.93 2.06
CA LYS A 84 -21.11 1.77 3.52
C LYS A 84 -22.42 1.37 4.20
N VAL A 85 -23.38 0.87 3.44
CA VAL A 85 -24.70 0.48 3.95
C VAL A 85 -24.92 -1.01 3.80
N TYR A 86 -25.80 -1.55 4.62
CA TYR A 86 -26.22 -2.95 4.64
C TYR A 86 -27.69 -3.08 4.27
N SER A 87 -28.12 -4.27 3.84
CA SER A 87 -29.55 -4.56 3.69
C SER A 87 -30.25 -4.60 5.05
N GLN A 88 -31.53 -4.27 5.07
CA GLN A 88 -32.36 -4.30 6.28
C GLN A 88 -32.37 -5.69 6.92
N ASP A 89 -32.57 -6.73 6.11
CA ASP A 89 -32.68 -8.11 6.59
C ASP A 89 -31.40 -8.57 7.29
N PHE A 90 -30.22 -8.21 6.76
CA PHE A 90 -28.94 -8.51 7.40
C PHE A 90 -28.72 -7.74 8.71
N VAL A 91 -29.14 -6.48 8.73
CA VAL A 91 -29.04 -5.67 9.97
C VAL A 91 -29.90 -6.28 11.06
N ASP A 92 -31.11 -6.76 10.72
CA ASP A 92 -32.01 -7.37 11.71
C ASP A 92 -31.46 -8.72 12.20
N GLU A 93 -30.94 -9.59 11.30
CA GLU A 93 -30.21 -10.82 11.68
C GLU A 93 -29.04 -10.50 12.64
N THR A 94 -28.26 -9.46 12.32
CA THR A 94 -27.11 -9.08 13.14
C THR A 94 -27.51 -8.51 14.50
N LYS A 95 -28.60 -7.76 14.59
CA LYS A 95 -29.14 -7.29 15.88
C LYS A 95 -29.54 -8.46 16.79
N ASP A 96 -30.24 -9.46 16.23
CA ASP A 96 -30.61 -10.65 16.97
C ASP A 96 -29.36 -11.40 17.46
N TYR A 97 -28.34 -11.53 16.62
CA TYR A 97 -27.06 -12.11 16.99
C TYR A 97 -26.37 -11.33 18.13
N ILE A 98 -26.28 -10.00 18.02
CA ILE A 98 -25.70 -9.14 19.06
C ILE A 98 -26.48 -9.25 20.37
N SER A 99 -27.81 -9.17 20.31
CA SER A 99 -28.68 -9.26 21.48
C SER A 99 -28.51 -10.58 22.21
N ASN A 100 -28.44 -11.68 21.50
CA ASN A 100 -28.31 -13.01 22.05
C ASN A 100 -26.92 -13.28 22.64
N LYS A 101 -25.86 -12.78 22.01
CA LYS A 101 -24.48 -13.07 22.41
C LYS A 101 -23.90 -12.08 23.42
N TYR A 102 -24.26 -10.79 23.32
CA TYR A 102 -23.67 -9.71 24.11
C TYR A 102 -24.71 -8.95 24.93
N GLY A 103 -25.98 -8.98 24.56
CA GLY A 103 -27.05 -8.24 25.18
C GLY A 103 -27.57 -7.07 24.34
N ALA A 104 -28.82 -6.68 24.52
CA ALA A 104 -29.49 -5.66 23.72
C ALA A 104 -28.85 -4.25 23.83
N ASN A 105 -28.18 -3.95 24.94
CA ASN A 105 -27.49 -2.69 25.17
C ASN A 105 -26.23 -2.53 24.28
N PHE A 106 -25.76 -3.59 23.65
CA PHE A 106 -24.64 -3.55 22.70
C PHE A 106 -25.06 -3.20 21.27
N ILE A 107 -26.33 -3.04 20.98
CA ILE A 107 -26.82 -2.66 19.65
C ILE A 107 -26.60 -1.16 19.41
N ASN A 108 -26.07 -0.80 18.22
CA ASN A 108 -25.90 0.60 17.83
C ASN A 108 -27.26 1.29 17.61
N ASN A 109 -27.56 2.33 18.37
CA ASN A 109 -28.80 3.09 18.24
C ASN A 109 -28.89 3.93 16.95
N SER A 110 -27.76 4.13 16.26
CA SER A 110 -27.67 4.93 15.03
C SER A 110 -27.61 4.09 13.75
N PHE A 111 -27.95 2.81 13.83
CA PHE A 111 -27.89 1.87 12.70
C PHE A 111 -28.73 2.27 11.50
N ALA A 112 -29.80 3.08 11.68
CA ALA A 112 -30.62 3.59 10.56
C ALA A 112 -29.80 4.27 9.45
N LYS A 113 -28.65 4.87 9.79
CA LYS A 113 -27.71 5.47 8.83
C LYS A 113 -26.91 4.43 8.04
N LEU A 114 -26.86 3.18 8.50
CA LEU A 114 -26.16 2.07 7.89
C LEU A 114 -27.09 1.16 7.07
N ILE A 115 -28.36 1.51 6.92
CA ILE A 115 -29.35 0.76 6.16
C ILE A 115 -29.56 1.43 4.82
N GLN A 116 -29.60 0.63 3.77
CA GLN A 116 -29.99 1.05 2.43
C GLN A 116 -31.46 1.46 2.44
N SER A 117 -31.77 2.73 2.13
CA SER A 117 -33.16 3.20 2.04
C SER A 117 -33.86 2.54 0.85
N LYS A 118 -34.96 1.83 1.11
CA LYS A 118 -35.80 1.21 0.07
C LYS A 118 -36.66 2.23 -0.71
N ASP A 119 -36.71 3.50 -0.29
CA ASP A 119 -37.58 4.51 -0.85
C ASP A 119 -36.79 5.70 -1.39
N LYS A 120 -36.70 5.77 -2.71
CA LYS A 120 -37.19 6.89 -3.56
C LYS A 120 -36.93 6.59 -5.04
N PRO A 121 -37.95 6.29 -5.82
CA PRO A 121 -37.96 6.69 -7.23
C PRO A 121 -38.04 8.22 -7.24
N GLN A 122 -37.06 8.89 -7.80
CA GLN A 122 -37.17 10.34 -8.02
C GLN A 122 -38.27 10.59 -9.03
N ASP A 123 -39.39 11.10 -8.55
CA ASP A 123 -40.36 11.80 -9.40
C ASP A 123 -39.70 13.05 -9.98
N ILE A 124 -39.50 13.00 -11.27
CA ILE A 124 -39.18 14.16 -12.10
C ILE A 124 -40.46 14.94 -12.28
N SER A 125 -40.69 15.98 -11.49
CA SER A 125 -41.58 17.05 -11.90
C SER A 125 -41.08 18.39 -11.38
N SER A 126 -40.67 19.17 -12.36
CA SER A 126 -40.65 20.63 -12.43
C SER A 126 -41.29 21.40 -11.27
N ASN A 127 -40.61 22.42 -10.72
CA ASN A 127 -41.15 23.78 -10.76
C ASN A 127 -40.10 24.84 -10.45
N GLU A 128 -40.16 25.84 -11.29
CA GLU A 128 -39.41 27.10 -11.26
C GLU A 128 -39.82 28.02 -10.09
N SER A 129 -38.93 29.00 -9.89
CA SER A 129 -39.15 30.34 -9.26
C SER A 129 -39.31 30.34 -7.72
N GLU A 130 -38.52 31.10 -6.96
CA GLU A 130 -38.45 32.57 -6.90
C GLU A 130 -37.27 33.07 -6.08
N VAL A 131 -36.76 34.17 -6.53
CA VAL A 131 -35.72 35.02 -5.94
C VAL A 131 -36.27 35.77 -4.73
N GLU A 132 -35.58 35.81 -3.62
CA GLU A 132 -35.48 37.06 -2.84
C GLU A 132 -34.26 37.14 -1.94
N LYS A 133 -33.57 38.25 -2.09
CA LYS A 133 -32.42 38.73 -1.30
C LYS A 133 -32.80 39.05 0.12
N LYS A 134 -31.96 38.70 1.07
CA LYS A 134 -31.65 39.60 2.22
C LYS A 134 -30.26 39.34 2.78
N THR A 135 -29.43 40.33 2.61
CA THR A 135 -28.14 40.59 3.28
C THR A 135 -28.29 40.70 4.79
N LYS A 136 -27.48 39.95 5.54
CA LYS A 136 -26.94 40.39 6.84
C LYS A 136 -25.63 39.68 7.14
N SER A 137 -24.59 40.49 7.22
CA SER A 137 -23.26 40.19 7.71
C SER A 137 -23.26 39.81 9.18
N LYS A 138 -22.61 38.70 9.56
CA LYS A 138 -22.00 38.50 10.87
C LYS A 138 -20.82 37.55 10.74
N SER A 139 -19.69 37.99 11.26
CA SER A 139 -18.43 37.29 11.36
C SER A 139 -18.56 35.94 12.07
N LYS A 140 -18.30 34.83 11.39
CA LYS A 140 -18.15 33.51 12.00
C LYS A 140 -16.67 33.21 12.24
N SER A 141 -16.38 32.59 13.37
CA SER A 141 -15.04 32.28 13.82
C SER A 141 -14.43 31.12 12.97
N LYS A 142 -13.10 31.17 12.75
CA LYS A 142 -12.32 30.18 12.01
C LYS A 142 -12.50 28.71 12.45
N LYS A 143 -13.14 28.44 13.55
CA LYS A 143 -13.37 27.09 14.09
C LYS A 143 -14.61 26.44 13.50
N GLU A 144 -15.65 27.21 13.20
CA GLU A 144 -16.88 26.71 12.57
C GLU A 144 -16.71 26.42 11.08
N GLU A 145 -15.82 27.15 10.39
CA GLU A 145 -15.49 26.86 8.98
C GLU A 145 -14.73 25.54 8.80
N LYS A 146 -13.98 25.09 9.82
CA LYS A 146 -13.26 23.81 9.76
C LYS A 146 -14.19 22.62 9.99
N GLU A 147 -15.15 22.77 10.90
CA GLU A 147 -16.19 21.75 11.15
C GLU A 147 -17.22 21.66 10.01
N GLU A 148 -17.54 22.77 9.32
CA GLU A 148 -18.39 22.75 8.12
C GLU A 148 -17.66 22.16 6.89
N LYS A 149 -16.34 22.34 6.75
CA LYS A 149 -15.54 21.70 5.70
C LYS A 149 -15.35 20.20 5.95
N GLU A 150 -15.20 19.77 7.19
CA GLU A 150 -15.16 18.34 7.55
C GLU A 150 -16.53 17.66 7.38
N LYS A 151 -17.64 18.35 7.61
CA LYS A 151 -18.99 17.83 7.34
C LYS A 151 -19.33 17.73 5.86
N LYS A 152 -18.79 18.62 5.00
CA LYS A 152 -19.01 18.57 3.54
C LYS A 152 -18.13 17.55 2.83
N GLN A 153 -17.08 17.03 3.46
CA GLN A 153 -16.24 15.96 2.91
C GLN A 153 -16.78 14.54 3.18
N SER A 154 -17.87 14.39 3.94
CA SER A 154 -18.44 13.08 4.29
C SER A 154 -19.58 12.58 3.39
N GLU A 155 -20.01 13.37 2.44
CA GLU A 155 -20.99 12.92 1.42
C GLU A 155 -20.24 12.64 0.12
N ASN A 156 -19.87 11.39 -0.10
CA ASN A 156 -19.47 10.90 -1.41
C ASN A 156 -20.76 10.76 -2.28
N PRO A 157 -21.00 11.66 -3.25
CA PRO A 157 -22.22 11.61 -4.05
C PRO A 157 -22.22 10.52 -5.14
N THR A 158 -21.25 9.61 -5.13
CA THR A 158 -21.00 8.62 -6.20
C THR A 158 -21.17 7.16 -5.78
N ALA A 159 -21.81 6.86 -4.64
CA ALA A 159 -22.15 5.48 -4.31
C ALA A 159 -23.11 4.92 -5.36
N GLN A 160 -22.72 3.85 -6.04
CA GLN A 160 -23.65 3.11 -6.89
C GLN A 160 -24.74 2.51 -5.99
N GLU A 161 -25.94 3.02 -6.06
CA GLU A 161 -27.07 2.73 -5.15
C GLU A 161 -27.48 1.23 -5.06
N ALA A 162 -26.88 0.36 -5.88
CA ALA A 162 -27.20 -1.06 -5.95
C ALA A 162 -26.31 -1.98 -5.11
N HIS A 163 -25.25 -1.48 -4.48
CA HIS A 163 -24.26 -2.31 -3.77
C HIS A 163 -24.29 -2.10 -2.27
N GLU A 164 -24.19 -3.21 -1.53
CA GLU A 164 -23.96 -3.21 -0.09
C GLU A 164 -22.47 -3.05 0.25
N ALA A 165 -22.18 -2.72 1.51
CA ALA A 165 -20.84 -2.84 2.07
C ALA A 165 -20.33 -4.29 2.04
N ILE A 166 -19.03 -4.48 2.12
CA ILE A 166 -18.43 -5.82 2.21
C ILE A 166 -18.71 -6.39 3.60
N ARG A 167 -19.44 -7.50 3.65
CA ARG A 167 -19.86 -8.17 4.86
C ARG A 167 -19.94 -9.70 4.68
N PRO A 168 -19.97 -10.51 5.74
CA PRO A 168 -20.34 -11.91 5.62
C PRO A 168 -21.79 -12.03 5.11
N THR A 169 -22.09 -13.09 4.39
CA THR A 169 -23.48 -13.37 3.95
C THR A 169 -24.39 -13.63 5.13
N HIS A 170 -23.89 -14.34 6.15
CA HIS A 170 -24.56 -14.62 7.42
C HIS A 170 -23.65 -14.33 8.60
N ILE A 171 -24.12 -13.51 9.54
CA ILE A 171 -23.32 -13.12 10.71
C ILE A 171 -23.06 -14.29 11.66
N THR A 172 -23.92 -15.31 11.64
CA THR A 172 -23.80 -16.52 12.44
C THR A 172 -22.62 -17.41 12.03
N VAL A 173 -22.08 -17.23 10.83
CA VAL A 173 -20.89 -17.95 10.36
C VAL A 173 -19.65 -17.19 10.82
N GLU A 174 -19.13 -17.52 12.00
CA GLU A 174 -17.99 -16.82 12.63
C GLU A 174 -16.63 -17.15 11.99
N SER A 175 -16.51 -18.30 11.34
CA SER A 175 -15.28 -18.80 10.72
C SER A 175 -15.59 -19.63 9.48
N LEU A 176 -14.64 -19.70 8.57
CA LEU A 176 -14.70 -20.58 7.41
C LEU A 176 -14.50 -22.05 7.85
N PRO A 177 -15.01 -23.03 7.07
CA PRO A 177 -14.71 -24.45 7.29
C PRO A 177 -13.21 -24.73 7.25
N ASP A 178 -12.77 -25.77 7.98
CA ASP A 178 -11.38 -26.24 7.98
C ASP A 178 -11.09 -27.12 6.74
N ASP A 179 -11.26 -26.53 5.56
CA ASP A 179 -10.87 -27.13 4.29
C ASP A 179 -9.67 -26.35 3.72
N GLU A 180 -8.47 -26.88 3.95
CA GLU A 180 -7.23 -26.23 3.53
C GLU A 180 -7.03 -26.24 2.01
N ASP A 181 -7.63 -27.19 1.31
CA ASP A 181 -7.56 -27.28 -0.14
C ASP A 181 -8.35 -26.14 -0.81
N ILE A 182 -9.43 -25.70 -0.16
CA ILE A 182 -10.28 -24.61 -0.65
C ILE A 182 -9.87 -23.26 -0.05
N TYR A 183 -9.70 -23.18 1.29
CA TYR A 183 -9.46 -21.92 2.00
C TYR A 183 -8.18 -21.95 2.83
N THR A 184 -7.16 -21.27 2.33
CA THR A 184 -5.88 -21.12 3.03
C THR A 184 -6.02 -20.29 4.32
N ALA A 185 -5.00 -20.33 5.19
CA ALA A 185 -4.94 -19.49 6.39
C ALA A 185 -5.14 -17.99 6.11
N LYS A 186 -4.73 -17.49 4.93
CA LYS A 186 -4.96 -16.08 4.53
C LYS A 186 -6.44 -15.81 4.26
N HIS A 187 -7.18 -16.72 3.64
CA HIS A 187 -8.63 -16.59 3.46
C HIS A 187 -9.35 -16.54 4.81
N ARG A 188 -9.00 -17.42 5.76
CA ARG A 188 -9.57 -17.43 7.11
C ARG A 188 -9.31 -16.12 7.86
N LYS A 189 -8.08 -15.60 7.79
CA LYS A 189 -7.74 -14.31 8.41
C LYS A 189 -8.50 -13.13 7.77
N LEU A 190 -8.63 -13.11 6.44
CA LEU A 190 -9.36 -12.06 5.73
C LEU A 190 -10.86 -12.13 6.05
N TYR A 191 -11.44 -13.33 6.05
CA TYR A 191 -12.84 -13.53 6.43
C TYR A 191 -13.10 -13.05 7.87
N LYS A 192 -12.24 -13.44 8.82
CA LYS A 192 -12.35 -13.01 10.22
C LYS A 192 -12.26 -11.49 10.36
N LEU A 193 -11.38 -10.84 9.59
CA LEU A 193 -11.28 -9.38 9.55
C LEU A 193 -12.60 -8.74 9.07
N ILE A 194 -13.20 -9.27 7.98
CA ILE A 194 -14.47 -8.79 7.44
C ILE A 194 -15.59 -9.02 8.47
N TRP A 195 -15.68 -10.20 9.02
CA TRP A 195 -16.71 -10.58 10.01
C TRP A 195 -16.62 -9.70 11.25
N THR A 196 -15.42 -9.52 11.80
CA THR A 196 -15.20 -8.70 13.00
C THR A 196 -15.59 -7.24 12.76
N ASN A 197 -15.11 -6.63 11.66
CA ASN A 197 -15.45 -5.24 11.33
C ASN A 197 -16.96 -5.05 11.13
N THR A 198 -17.62 -5.99 10.46
CA THR A 198 -19.06 -5.94 10.23
C THR A 198 -19.82 -5.99 11.55
N LEU A 199 -19.49 -6.92 12.43
CA LEU A 199 -20.11 -7.02 13.75
C LEU A 199 -19.91 -5.74 14.57
N GLU A 200 -18.66 -5.29 14.67
CA GLU A 200 -18.29 -4.08 15.40
C GLU A 200 -19.03 -2.83 14.88
N SER A 201 -19.20 -2.70 13.55
CA SER A 201 -19.86 -1.55 12.92
C SER A 201 -21.34 -1.40 13.31
N LEU A 202 -22.00 -2.49 13.68
CA LEU A 202 -23.40 -2.52 14.12
C LEU A 202 -23.56 -2.52 15.65
N MET A 203 -22.46 -2.50 16.39
CA MET A 203 -22.47 -2.44 17.86
C MET A 203 -22.44 -1.00 18.39
N ALA A 204 -22.85 -0.86 19.64
CA ALA A 204 -22.89 0.42 20.35
C ALA A 204 -21.49 1.01 20.56
N ASN A 205 -21.44 2.32 20.72
CA ASN A 205 -20.23 3.05 21.07
C ASN A 205 -19.58 2.49 22.34
N ALA A 206 -18.25 2.48 22.38
CA ALA A 206 -17.52 2.26 23.61
C ALA A 206 -17.43 3.57 24.40
N VAL A 207 -17.69 3.50 25.71
CA VAL A 207 -17.69 4.66 26.61
C VAL A 207 -16.57 4.52 27.62
N TYR A 208 -15.78 5.57 27.78
CA TYR A 208 -14.65 5.66 28.69
C TYR A 208 -14.78 6.87 29.58
N ASN A 209 -14.31 6.76 30.82
CA ASN A 209 -13.96 7.93 31.63
C ASN A 209 -12.51 8.29 31.33
N SER A 210 -12.26 9.53 30.95
CA SER A 210 -10.92 10.07 30.70
C SER A 210 -10.53 11.06 31.80
N LEU A 211 -9.40 10.80 32.42
CA LEU A 211 -8.81 11.61 33.47
C LEU A 211 -7.50 12.23 32.96
N MET A 212 -7.49 13.56 32.83
CA MET A 212 -6.27 14.29 32.49
C MET A 212 -5.53 14.69 33.76
N LEU A 213 -4.29 14.28 33.84
CA LEU A 213 -3.39 14.54 34.96
C LEU A 213 -2.34 15.57 34.55
N ASN A 214 -2.08 16.53 35.38
CA ASN A 214 -1.14 17.60 35.15
C ASN A 214 -0.12 17.67 36.30
N ILE A 215 1.13 17.94 35.94
CA ILE A 215 2.17 18.29 36.91
C ILE A 215 2.78 19.60 36.43
N SER A 216 2.77 20.63 37.30
CA SER A 216 3.37 21.93 36.99
C SER A 216 4.87 21.80 36.75
N ALA A 217 5.41 22.57 35.81
CA ALA A 217 6.80 22.60 35.43
C ALA A 217 7.33 24.04 35.36
N PRO A 218 8.63 24.28 35.41
CA PRO A 218 9.22 25.59 35.18
C PRO A 218 8.70 26.25 33.90
N GLN A 219 8.90 27.55 33.75
CA GLN A 219 8.53 28.35 32.56
C GLN A 219 7.05 28.26 32.21
N ASN A 220 6.16 28.06 33.19
CA ASN A 220 4.71 27.88 33.02
C ASN A 220 4.34 26.66 32.12
N LEU A 221 5.22 25.70 31.98
CA LEU A 221 4.95 24.45 31.25
C LEU A 221 4.25 23.42 32.15
N ILE A 222 3.72 22.37 31.55
CA ILE A 222 2.95 21.34 32.25
C ILE A 222 3.31 19.97 31.67
N TYR A 223 3.65 19.03 32.56
CA TYR A 223 3.66 17.60 32.18
C TYR A 223 2.23 17.06 32.20
N LYS A 224 1.82 16.39 31.16
CA LYS A 224 0.48 15.82 30.99
C LYS A 224 0.53 14.30 30.88
N TYR A 225 -0.47 13.66 31.42
CA TYR A 225 -0.77 12.25 31.22
C TYR A 225 -2.28 12.06 31.15
N SER A 226 -2.79 11.25 30.22
CA SER A 226 -4.20 10.88 30.14
C SER A 226 -4.35 9.42 30.49
N ALA A 227 -5.18 9.15 31.49
CA ALA A 227 -5.63 7.80 31.84
C ALA A 227 -7.09 7.63 31.42
N GLU A 228 -7.44 6.45 30.94
CA GLU A 228 -8.80 6.14 30.53
C GLU A 228 -9.27 4.88 31.27
N GLU A 229 -10.52 4.82 31.64
CA GLU A 229 -11.17 3.64 32.21
C GLU A 229 -12.37 3.28 31.35
N ASN A 230 -12.49 2.03 30.99
CA ASN A 230 -13.64 1.55 30.25
C ASN A 230 -14.87 1.47 31.17
N VAL A 231 -15.92 2.24 30.84
CA VAL A 231 -17.20 2.24 31.54
C VAL A 231 -18.18 1.28 30.85
N PHE A 232 -18.19 1.32 29.52
CA PHE A 232 -18.99 0.43 28.71
C PHE A 232 -18.17 0.01 27.48
N PRO A 233 -17.90 -1.29 27.29
CA PRO A 233 -17.02 -1.75 26.24
C PRO A 233 -17.54 -1.51 24.83
N GLY A 234 -18.86 -1.52 24.62
CA GLY A 234 -19.47 -1.37 23.31
C GLY A 234 -18.85 -2.34 22.30
N TRP A 235 -18.59 -1.86 21.10
CA TRP A 235 -18.03 -2.67 20.00
C TRP A 235 -16.66 -3.30 20.30
N LYS A 236 -15.89 -2.74 21.22
CA LYS A 236 -14.54 -3.26 21.56
C LYS A 236 -14.56 -4.62 22.25
N ILE A 237 -15.71 -5.04 22.79
CA ILE A 237 -15.83 -6.35 23.44
C ILE A 237 -15.52 -7.52 22.49
N VAL A 238 -15.66 -7.33 21.19
CA VAL A 238 -15.45 -8.36 20.16
C VAL A 238 -14.00 -8.85 20.13
N ASN A 239 -13.05 -7.92 20.31
CA ASN A 239 -11.60 -8.22 20.31
C ASN A 239 -10.99 -8.30 21.72
N GLY A 240 -11.83 -8.16 22.77
CA GLY A 240 -11.36 -8.06 24.14
C GLY A 240 -10.95 -6.65 24.54
N LEU A 241 -10.89 -6.42 25.84
CA LEU A 241 -10.53 -5.13 26.41
C LEU A 241 -9.11 -5.16 26.94
N ASP A 242 -8.38 -4.07 26.71
CA ASP A 242 -7.10 -3.84 27.35
C ASP A 242 -7.33 -3.51 28.84
N GLU A 243 -6.55 -4.10 29.74
CA GLU A 243 -6.57 -3.75 31.15
C GLU A 243 -5.93 -2.38 31.39
N GLU A 244 -6.70 -1.44 31.90
CA GLU A 244 -6.19 -0.12 32.31
C GLU A 244 -5.65 -0.17 33.74
N LYS A 245 -4.35 -0.42 33.88
CA LYS A 245 -3.71 -0.72 35.17
C LYS A 245 -3.60 0.45 36.15
N TYR A 246 -3.70 1.69 35.69
CA TYR A 246 -3.33 2.86 36.50
C TYR A 246 -4.45 3.86 36.77
N TYR A 247 -5.60 3.76 36.13
CA TYR A 247 -6.67 4.77 36.25
C TYR A 247 -7.13 4.93 37.69
N GLN A 248 -7.51 3.85 38.35
CA GLN A 248 -8.00 3.86 39.72
C GLN A 248 -6.94 4.36 40.71
N PHE A 249 -5.68 3.92 40.54
CA PHE A 249 -4.58 4.41 41.37
C PHE A 249 -4.40 5.92 41.20
N LEU A 250 -4.36 6.42 39.98
CA LEU A 250 -4.17 7.85 39.68
C LEU A 250 -5.33 8.71 40.17
N LYS A 251 -6.54 8.15 40.18
CA LYS A 251 -7.74 8.80 40.70
C LYS A 251 -7.69 9.01 42.23
N THR A 252 -7.03 8.14 42.96
CA THR A 252 -6.92 8.20 44.43
C THR A 252 -5.76 9.04 44.94
N LEU A 253 -4.78 9.41 44.08
CA LEU A 253 -3.65 10.24 44.50
C LEU A 253 -4.11 11.58 45.01
N LYS A 254 -3.52 12.07 46.11
CA LYS A 254 -3.78 13.41 46.64
C LYS A 254 -3.14 14.47 45.77
N GLU A 255 -3.86 15.53 45.47
CA GLU A 255 -3.29 16.71 44.81
C GLU A 255 -2.34 17.45 45.74
N GLY A 256 -1.34 18.11 45.19
CA GLY A 256 -0.36 18.87 45.94
C GLY A 256 1.06 18.68 45.39
N SER A 257 2.02 19.09 46.22
CA SER A 257 3.44 19.03 45.88
C SER A 257 3.92 17.56 45.76
N ILE A 258 4.66 17.29 44.73
CA ILE A 258 5.24 15.96 44.45
C ILE A 258 6.73 16.09 44.10
N ASN A 259 7.46 15.06 44.39
CA ASN A 259 8.86 14.96 43.98
C ASN A 259 8.96 14.05 42.74
N TYR A 260 9.76 14.46 41.76
CA TYR A 260 10.08 13.60 40.65
C TYR A 260 11.15 12.59 41.09
N LYS A 261 11.09 11.37 40.52
CA LYS A 261 12.19 10.40 40.63
C LYS A 261 13.28 10.73 39.60
N LYS A 262 12.86 11.04 38.39
CA LYS A 262 13.72 11.46 37.29
C LYS A 262 12.97 12.25 36.24
N ILE A 263 13.66 13.18 35.58
CA ILE A 263 13.21 13.91 34.39
C ILE A 263 14.17 13.53 33.25
N ILE A 264 13.60 13.08 32.13
CA ILE A 264 14.39 12.65 30.97
C ILE A 264 14.02 13.51 29.76
N SER A 265 15.01 14.15 29.15
CA SER A 265 14.88 14.78 27.86
C SER A 265 15.47 13.90 26.79
N LYS A 266 14.65 13.44 25.85
CA LYS A 266 15.07 12.58 24.75
C LYS A 266 15.11 13.33 23.44
N GLN A 267 16.23 13.26 22.74
CA GLN A 267 16.37 13.84 21.41
C GLN A 267 15.55 13.04 20.38
N THR A 268 14.70 13.74 19.62
CA THR A 268 13.87 13.16 18.57
C THR A 268 13.98 14.00 17.30
N LEU A 269 13.61 13.42 16.14
CA LEU A 269 13.46 14.18 14.91
C LEU A 269 12.01 14.62 14.77
N LYS A 270 11.83 15.91 14.43
CA LYS A 270 10.52 16.50 14.12
C LYS A 270 10.26 16.41 12.63
N ASP A 271 8.99 16.23 12.25
CA ASP A 271 8.49 16.28 10.86
C ASP A 271 9.20 15.32 9.89
N LEU A 272 9.63 14.15 10.40
CA LEU A 272 10.20 13.11 9.56
C LEU A 272 9.15 12.61 8.56
N LYS A 273 9.35 12.92 7.30
CA LYS A 273 8.49 12.41 6.22
C LYS A 273 8.82 10.93 5.96
N THR A 274 7.79 10.13 5.83
CA THR A 274 7.90 8.69 5.57
C THR A 274 7.42 8.35 4.16
N HIS A 275 7.99 7.29 3.57
CA HIS A 275 7.47 6.74 2.33
C HIS A 275 6.08 6.13 2.54
N TYR A 276 5.31 6.03 1.47
CA TYR A 276 4.00 5.40 1.52
C TYR A 276 4.13 3.87 1.56
N ASN A 277 3.21 3.23 2.25
CA ASN A 277 2.89 1.82 2.02
C ASN A 277 1.68 1.72 1.07
N GLU A 278 1.36 0.51 0.62
CA GLU A 278 0.25 0.29 -0.31
C GLU A 278 -1.10 0.75 0.28
N ALA A 279 -1.34 0.54 1.58
CA ALA A 279 -2.57 1.00 2.26
C ALA A 279 -2.72 2.53 2.20
N LYS A 280 -1.63 3.26 2.49
CA LYS A 280 -1.65 4.72 2.44
C LYS A 280 -1.85 5.23 1.01
N LEU A 281 -1.30 4.54 0.01
CA LEU A 281 -1.51 4.90 -1.39
C LEU A 281 -2.96 4.65 -1.82
N VAL A 282 -3.58 3.52 -1.43
CA VAL A 282 -5.03 3.29 -1.65
C VAL A 282 -5.85 4.42 -1.04
N GLN A 283 -5.56 4.80 0.21
CA GLN A 283 -6.26 5.90 0.88
C GLN A 283 -6.14 7.22 0.12
N LEU A 284 -4.94 7.55 -0.37
CA LEU A 284 -4.70 8.80 -1.12
C LEU A 284 -5.41 8.80 -2.48
N LEU A 285 -5.42 7.66 -3.18
CA LEU A 285 -6.16 7.52 -4.45
C LEU A 285 -7.65 7.77 -4.23
N GLU A 286 -8.26 7.14 -3.21
CA GLU A 286 -9.65 7.36 -2.85
C GLU A 286 -9.93 8.82 -2.49
N GLN A 287 -9.12 9.43 -1.61
CA GLN A 287 -9.29 10.83 -1.18
C GLN A 287 -9.20 11.83 -2.35
N ARG A 288 -8.42 11.52 -3.38
CA ARG A 288 -8.26 12.36 -4.58
C ARG A 288 -9.25 12.02 -5.70
N GLY A 289 -10.10 11.00 -5.52
CA GLY A 289 -11.02 10.53 -6.55
C GLY A 289 -10.33 9.85 -7.74
N ILE A 290 -9.09 9.38 -7.56
CA ILE A 290 -8.32 8.70 -8.61
C ILE A 290 -8.59 7.20 -8.53
N GLY A 291 -9.24 6.65 -9.55
CA GLY A 291 -9.64 5.26 -9.61
C GLY A 291 -10.99 4.97 -8.96
N ARG A 292 -11.37 3.70 -8.98
CA ARG A 292 -12.65 3.17 -8.47
C ARG A 292 -12.36 1.84 -7.74
N PRO A 293 -13.33 1.27 -7.02
CA PRO A 293 -13.17 -0.03 -6.35
C PRO A 293 -12.57 -1.14 -7.22
N SER A 294 -12.83 -1.13 -8.51
CA SER A 294 -12.30 -2.09 -9.47
C SER A 294 -10.84 -1.86 -9.86
N THR A 295 -10.28 -0.66 -9.67
CA THR A 295 -8.99 -0.25 -10.23
C THR A 295 -7.90 0.03 -9.20
N PHE A 296 -8.22 0.34 -7.91
CA PHE A 296 -7.21 0.69 -6.89
C PHE A 296 -6.05 -0.30 -6.83
N SER A 297 -6.35 -1.59 -6.67
CA SER A 297 -5.30 -2.61 -6.58
C SER A 297 -4.47 -2.74 -7.86
N SER A 298 -5.10 -2.60 -9.03
CA SER A 298 -4.42 -2.70 -10.32
C SER A 298 -3.52 -1.50 -10.62
N LEU A 299 -3.90 -0.30 -10.18
CA LEU A 299 -3.06 0.90 -10.31
C LEU A 299 -1.76 0.75 -9.52
N ILE A 300 -1.87 0.31 -8.25
CA ILE A 300 -0.70 0.09 -7.38
C ILE A 300 0.19 -1.04 -7.89
N ASP A 301 -0.40 -2.11 -8.40
CA ASP A 301 0.33 -3.23 -9.00
C ASP A 301 1.07 -2.78 -10.29
N LYS A 302 0.41 -1.97 -11.13
CA LYS A 302 0.95 -1.50 -12.40
C LYS A 302 2.23 -0.67 -12.26
N ILE A 303 2.31 0.23 -11.28
CA ILE A 303 3.52 1.04 -11.06
C ILE A 303 4.69 0.19 -10.57
N GLN A 304 4.40 -0.90 -9.83
CA GLN A 304 5.41 -1.87 -9.39
C GLN A 304 5.82 -2.81 -10.55
N GLU A 305 4.87 -3.34 -11.33
CA GLU A 305 5.16 -4.17 -12.52
C GLU A 305 6.02 -3.44 -13.56
N ARG A 306 5.81 -2.13 -13.71
CA ARG A 306 6.60 -1.27 -14.60
C ARG A 306 7.93 -0.85 -14.01
N ASN A 307 8.22 -1.26 -12.78
CA ASN A 307 9.43 -0.87 -12.05
C ASN A 307 9.59 0.65 -11.88
N TYR A 308 8.47 1.38 -11.79
CA TYR A 308 8.50 2.80 -11.43
C TYR A 308 8.68 2.99 -9.93
N VAL A 309 8.15 2.03 -9.17
CA VAL A 309 8.21 1.97 -7.71
C VAL A 309 8.53 0.54 -7.28
N ASN A 310 9.41 0.39 -6.30
CA ASN A 310 9.71 -0.90 -5.68
C ASN A 310 9.25 -0.92 -4.24
N ARG A 311 8.88 -2.12 -3.73
CA ARG A 311 8.67 -2.32 -2.30
C ARG A 311 10.01 -2.63 -1.64
N GLU A 312 10.45 -1.76 -0.75
CA GLU A 312 11.75 -1.85 -0.11
C GLU A 312 11.67 -1.56 1.40
N ASN A 313 12.70 -2.01 2.12
CA ASN A 313 12.99 -1.52 3.45
C ASN A 313 13.99 -0.37 3.31
N VAL A 314 13.66 0.78 3.88
CA VAL A 314 14.53 1.95 3.86
C VAL A 314 15.37 1.92 5.12
N GLU A 315 16.67 1.92 4.95
CA GLU A 315 17.62 2.02 6.07
C GLU A 315 17.66 3.47 6.56
N GLY A 316 17.50 3.63 7.87
CA GLY A 316 17.59 4.95 8.48
C GLY A 316 19.04 5.40 8.61
N LYS A 317 19.20 6.68 8.92
CA LYS A 317 20.51 7.27 9.21
C LYS A 317 20.82 7.19 10.69
N LYS A 318 22.03 6.70 11.04
CA LYS A 318 22.56 6.78 12.39
C LYS A 318 22.97 8.22 12.67
N LEU A 319 22.43 8.77 13.73
CA LEU A 319 22.77 10.12 14.20
C LEU A 319 23.22 10.01 15.64
N THR A 320 24.26 10.77 15.98
CA THR A 320 24.66 10.96 17.39
C THR A 320 23.57 11.78 18.06
N ILE A 321 23.06 11.28 19.17
CA ILE A 321 22.06 11.95 19.99
C ILE A 321 22.64 12.31 21.34
N ILE A 322 22.04 13.31 21.98
CA ILE A 322 22.35 13.74 23.34
C ILE A 322 21.05 13.77 24.12
N ASP A 323 20.91 12.81 25.03
CA ASP A 323 19.81 12.78 25.97
C ASP A 323 20.26 13.37 27.30
N TYR A 324 19.35 13.95 28.08
CA TYR A 324 19.63 14.50 29.39
C TYR A 324 18.79 13.78 30.44
N LEU A 325 19.41 13.49 31.58
CA LEU A 325 18.78 12.87 32.73
C LEU A 325 19.04 13.72 33.97
N LEU A 326 17.98 14.14 34.65
CA LEU A 326 18.01 14.73 35.97
C LEU A 326 17.37 13.75 36.96
N GLU A 327 18.13 13.32 37.97
CA GLU A 327 17.63 12.46 39.05
C GLU A 327 17.35 13.27 40.32
N GLN A 328 16.38 12.84 41.09
CA GLN A 328 16.06 13.49 42.36
C GLN A 328 17.26 13.48 43.32
N GLY A 329 17.55 14.64 43.91
CA GLY A 329 18.63 14.77 44.90
C GLY A 329 20.07 14.72 44.35
N LYS A 330 20.20 14.74 43.02
CA LYS A 330 21.52 14.92 42.38
C LYS A 330 21.64 16.33 41.82
N ASP A 331 22.78 16.96 42.07
CA ASP A 331 23.07 18.30 41.57
C ASP A 331 23.46 18.31 40.09
N ASP A 332 23.98 17.21 39.58
CA ASP A 332 24.47 17.12 38.21
C ASP A 332 23.37 16.65 37.24
N ILE A 333 23.27 17.32 36.11
CA ILE A 333 22.50 16.87 34.97
C ILE A 333 23.37 15.90 34.16
N ILE A 334 22.98 14.65 34.13
CA ILE A 334 23.70 13.61 33.41
C ILE A 334 23.43 13.76 31.92
N LEU A 335 24.50 13.85 31.12
CA LEU A 335 24.47 13.93 29.69
C LEU A 335 24.83 12.55 29.10
N GLU A 336 23.85 11.92 28.45
CA GLU A 336 24.04 10.62 27.80
C GLU A 336 24.21 10.81 26.29
N LYS A 337 25.43 10.55 25.81
CA LYS A 337 25.72 10.52 24.38
C LYS A 337 25.50 9.11 23.87
N GLY A 338 24.74 8.99 22.78
CA GLY A 338 24.46 7.71 22.15
C GLY A 338 24.28 7.85 20.64
N GLU A 339 24.13 6.73 19.98
CA GLU A 339 23.74 6.70 18.57
C GLU A 339 22.33 6.14 18.45
N LYS A 340 21.50 6.80 17.66
CA LYS A 340 20.15 6.33 17.34
C LYS A 340 19.92 6.39 15.84
N THR A 341 19.33 5.33 15.32
CA THR A 341 18.93 5.28 13.91
C THR A 341 17.54 5.84 13.75
N PHE A 342 17.41 6.82 12.86
CA PHE A 342 16.15 7.46 12.53
C PHE A 342 15.78 7.16 11.07
N GLY A 343 14.47 7.04 10.79
CA GLY A 343 13.97 6.85 9.45
C GLY A 343 14.05 5.41 8.93
N ASN A 344 14.25 4.43 9.82
CA ASN A 344 14.07 3.03 9.43
C ASN A 344 12.61 2.79 9.03
N GLU A 345 12.39 2.26 7.84
CA GLU A 345 11.07 1.94 7.35
C GLU A 345 11.03 0.52 6.77
N LYS A 346 9.89 -0.16 6.93
CA LYS A 346 9.69 -1.52 6.40
C LYS A 346 8.54 -1.53 5.38
N ASN A 347 8.71 -2.32 4.32
CA ASN A 347 7.70 -2.56 3.29
C ASN A 347 7.12 -1.26 2.70
N LYS A 348 7.98 -0.32 2.32
CA LYS A 348 7.58 0.96 1.75
C LYS A 348 7.71 0.97 0.23
N LEU A 349 6.88 1.76 -0.41
CA LEU A 349 6.96 2.03 -1.84
C LEU A 349 7.99 3.13 -2.07
N VAL A 350 9.10 2.78 -2.71
CA VAL A 350 10.21 3.69 -3.01
C VAL A 350 10.28 3.87 -4.51
N ILE A 351 10.28 5.12 -4.97
CA ILE A 351 10.41 5.43 -6.39
C ILE A 351 11.79 5.04 -6.91
N THR A 352 11.84 4.46 -8.11
CA THR A 352 13.10 4.10 -8.78
C THR A 352 13.63 5.24 -9.63
N GLN A 353 14.87 5.16 -10.09
CA GLN A 353 15.41 6.13 -11.06
C GLN A 353 14.60 6.17 -12.36
N VAL A 354 14.12 5.01 -12.83
CA VAL A 354 13.20 4.94 -13.98
C VAL A 354 11.89 5.65 -13.68
N GLY A 355 11.36 5.48 -12.46
CA GLY A 355 10.13 6.16 -12.02
C GLY A 355 10.29 7.66 -11.98
N ILE A 356 11.40 8.17 -11.45
CA ILE A 356 11.72 9.60 -11.43
C ILE A 356 11.77 10.14 -12.85
N PHE A 357 12.55 9.51 -13.72
CA PHE A 357 12.68 9.93 -15.11
C PHE A 357 11.33 9.96 -15.86
N VAL A 358 10.51 8.91 -15.68
CA VAL A 358 9.20 8.83 -16.32
C VAL A 358 8.28 9.95 -15.83
N ILE A 359 8.22 10.21 -14.51
CA ILE A 359 7.32 11.24 -13.99
C ILE A 359 7.78 12.66 -14.37
N GLU A 360 9.09 12.93 -14.36
CA GLU A 360 9.64 14.21 -14.82
C GLU A 360 9.33 14.46 -16.29
N PHE A 361 9.51 13.44 -17.14
CA PHE A 361 9.13 13.53 -18.56
C PHE A 361 7.65 13.81 -18.76
N LEU A 362 6.78 13.08 -18.04
CA LEU A 362 5.33 13.22 -18.15
C LEU A 362 4.84 14.59 -17.66
N ILE A 363 5.36 15.08 -16.54
CA ILE A 363 4.99 16.40 -16.01
C ILE A 363 5.50 17.51 -16.95
N LYS A 364 6.72 17.37 -17.47
CA LYS A 364 7.29 18.39 -18.38
C LYS A 364 6.52 18.53 -19.68
N ASN A 365 6.06 17.41 -20.25
CA ASN A 365 5.49 17.41 -21.62
C ASN A 365 3.97 17.25 -21.64
N PHE A 366 3.36 16.74 -20.56
CA PHE A 366 1.95 16.36 -20.50
C PHE A 366 1.34 16.69 -19.13
N ASP A 367 1.71 17.82 -18.51
CA ASP A 367 1.30 18.21 -17.17
C ASP A 367 -0.21 18.16 -16.96
N SER A 368 -0.98 18.71 -17.90
CA SER A 368 -2.45 18.74 -17.85
C SER A 368 -3.10 17.34 -17.90
N LEU A 369 -2.45 16.37 -18.56
CA LEU A 369 -2.91 14.98 -18.58
C LEU A 369 -2.55 14.23 -17.29
N PHE A 370 -1.45 14.62 -16.65
CA PHE A 370 -0.93 14.01 -15.43
C PHE A 370 -1.21 14.84 -14.17
N ASP A 371 -2.09 15.83 -14.28
CA ASP A 371 -2.67 16.51 -13.12
C ASP A 371 -3.53 15.53 -12.30
N TYR A 372 -3.52 15.69 -10.97
CA TYR A 372 -4.31 14.83 -10.08
C TYR A 372 -5.82 14.90 -10.33
N ASP A 373 -6.31 16.08 -10.75
CA ASP A 373 -7.75 16.29 -10.98
C ASP A 373 -8.22 15.75 -12.33
N TYR A 374 -7.33 15.53 -13.30
CA TYR A 374 -7.71 15.00 -14.62
C TYR A 374 -8.50 13.68 -14.53
N THR A 375 -7.94 12.71 -13.79
CA THR A 375 -8.61 11.39 -13.64
C THR A 375 -9.92 11.52 -12.89
N LYS A 376 -9.99 12.36 -11.87
CA LYS A 376 -11.22 12.63 -11.12
C LYS A 376 -12.31 13.22 -12.04
N VAL A 377 -11.98 14.28 -12.80
CA VAL A 377 -12.92 14.90 -13.73
C VAL A 377 -13.41 13.89 -14.78
N MET A 378 -12.51 13.06 -15.30
CA MET A 378 -12.87 12.00 -16.25
C MET A 378 -13.86 11.00 -15.64
N GLU A 379 -13.63 10.55 -14.40
CA GLU A 379 -14.52 9.62 -13.71
C GLU A 379 -15.89 10.28 -13.40
N ASP A 380 -15.90 11.56 -13.01
CA ASP A 380 -17.14 12.32 -12.78
C ASP A 380 -17.95 12.46 -14.08
N GLU A 381 -17.31 12.68 -15.23
CA GLU A 381 -17.96 12.71 -16.55
C GLU A 381 -18.56 11.34 -16.94
N LEU A 382 -17.85 10.24 -16.62
CA LEU A 382 -18.37 8.90 -16.83
C LEU A 382 -19.61 8.62 -15.97
N ASP A 383 -19.66 9.14 -14.74
CA ASP A 383 -20.85 9.05 -13.88
C ASP A 383 -22.03 9.85 -14.45
N VAL A 384 -21.79 11.01 -15.07
CA VAL A 384 -22.81 11.80 -15.78
C VAL A 384 -23.38 11.02 -16.98
N ILE A 385 -22.51 10.32 -17.72
CA ILE A 385 -22.93 9.44 -18.84
C ILE A 385 -23.75 8.26 -18.33
N ALA A 386 -23.32 7.62 -17.22
CA ALA A 386 -24.06 6.51 -16.63
C ALA A 386 -25.48 6.89 -16.18
N LYS A 387 -25.68 8.14 -15.74
CA LYS A 387 -27.00 8.72 -15.42
C LYS A 387 -27.82 9.13 -16.65
N GLY A 388 -27.28 8.98 -17.85
CA GLY A 388 -27.97 9.35 -19.12
C GLY A 388 -27.95 10.86 -19.45
N ASN A 389 -27.23 11.68 -18.70
CA ASN A 389 -27.21 13.14 -18.84
C ASN A 389 -26.19 13.66 -19.86
N LYS A 390 -25.26 12.82 -20.31
CA LYS A 390 -24.25 13.11 -21.36
C LYS A 390 -24.08 11.87 -22.25
N LYS A 391 -23.78 12.09 -23.53
CA LYS A 391 -23.52 10.98 -24.44
C LYS A 391 -22.03 10.62 -24.45
N TYR A 392 -21.72 9.32 -24.45
CA TYR A 392 -20.33 8.84 -24.37
C TYR A 392 -19.44 9.35 -25.51
N TYR A 393 -20.00 9.49 -26.71
CA TYR A 393 -19.22 9.93 -27.87
C TYR A 393 -18.82 11.40 -27.82
N ASP A 394 -19.54 12.25 -27.07
CA ASP A 394 -19.16 13.65 -26.86
C ASP A 394 -17.89 13.69 -26.00
N LEU A 395 -17.83 12.92 -24.90
CA LEU A 395 -16.64 12.78 -24.07
C LEU A 395 -15.46 12.19 -24.86
N CYS A 396 -15.69 11.14 -25.66
CA CYS A 396 -14.65 10.55 -26.51
C CYS A 396 -14.07 11.58 -27.50
N LYS A 397 -14.93 12.41 -28.10
CA LYS A 397 -14.50 13.48 -29.03
C LYS A 397 -13.67 14.54 -28.32
N GLU A 398 -14.12 15.00 -27.15
CA GLU A 398 -13.39 15.96 -26.30
C GLU A 398 -12.00 15.43 -25.93
N CYS A 399 -11.92 14.18 -25.46
CA CYS A 399 -10.65 13.51 -25.12
C CYS A 399 -9.73 13.36 -26.34
N ASN A 400 -10.28 13.01 -27.51
CA ASN A 400 -9.47 12.84 -28.72
C ASN A 400 -8.84 14.17 -29.15
N ILE A 401 -9.63 15.24 -29.19
CA ILE A 401 -9.14 16.59 -29.54
C ILE A 401 -8.05 17.00 -28.54
N PHE A 402 -8.29 16.83 -27.25
CA PHE A 402 -7.32 17.17 -26.20
C PHE A 402 -5.99 16.41 -26.36
N ILE A 403 -6.04 15.09 -26.62
CA ILE A 403 -4.84 14.27 -26.81
C ILE A 403 -4.12 14.64 -28.11
N GLU A 404 -4.84 14.87 -29.20
CA GLU A 404 -4.26 15.28 -30.48
C GLU A 404 -3.52 16.61 -30.35
N ASP A 405 -4.10 17.60 -29.66
CA ASP A 405 -3.48 18.89 -29.40
C ASP A 405 -2.22 18.75 -28.53
N LEU A 406 -2.24 17.91 -27.49
CA LEU A 406 -1.07 17.62 -26.68
C LEU A 406 0.06 16.99 -27.50
N ILE A 407 -0.25 16.00 -28.34
CA ILE A 407 0.74 15.36 -29.21
C ILE A 407 1.31 16.34 -30.19
N LYS A 408 0.47 17.15 -30.86
CA LYS A 408 0.88 18.14 -31.84
C LYS A 408 1.80 19.21 -31.22
N ASN A 409 1.45 19.71 -30.04
CA ASN A 409 2.24 20.74 -29.36
C ASN A 409 3.57 20.21 -28.85
N ASN A 410 3.64 18.93 -28.47
CA ASN A 410 4.85 18.31 -27.94
C ASN A 410 5.71 17.61 -29.02
N SER A 411 5.16 17.30 -30.20
CA SER A 411 5.93 16.64 -31.26
C SER A 411 7.10 17.48 -31.77
N LEU A 412 7.02 18.80 -31.66
CA LEU A 412 8.09 19.75 -32.04
C LEU A 412 9.20 19.79 -30.97
N SER A 413 8.92 19.40 -29.72
CA SER A 413 9.89 19.43 -28.61
C SER A 413 10.56 18.09 -28.34
N LEU A 414 10.02 16.99 -28.90
CA LEU A 414 10.51 15.63 -28.66
C LEU A 414 11.53 15.13 -29.69
N THR A 415 11.80 15.90 -30.74
CA THR A 415 12.82 15.61 -31.74
C THR A 415 13.82 16.75 -31.82
N ASN A 416 15.10 16.41 -32.01
CA ASN A 416 16.11 17.41 -32.36
C ASN A 416 15.96 17.84 -33.84
N GLU A 417 16.70 18.88 -34.27
CA GLU A 417 16.70 19.39 -35.64
C GLU A 417 17.03 18.31 -36.70
N ASN A 418 17.59 17.16 -36.28
CA ASN A 418 17.94 16.03 -37.13
C ASN A 418 16.89 14.91 -37.10
N GLY A 419 15.74 15.10 -36.40
CA GLY A 419 14.67 14.10 -36.31
C GLY A 419 14.93 12.93 -35.34
N ASP A 420 16.00 13.01 -34.53
CA ASP A 420 16.30 11.99 -33.52
C ASP A 420 15.51 12.25 -32.23
N ASN A 421 14.96 11.16 -31.64
CA ASN A 421 14.29 11.25 -30.34
C ASN A 421 15.23 11.79 -29.25
N LEU A 422 14.93 12.95 -28.69
CA LEU A 422 15.74 13.68 -27.71
C LEU A 422 15.93 13.00 -26.36
N GLU A 423 15.26 11.89 -26.07
CA GLU A 423 15.13 11.44 -24.68
C GLU A 423 15.49 9.98 -24.40
N LYS A 424 16.58 9.54 -24.94
CA LYS A 424 17.36 8.50 -24.24
C LYS A 424 18.31 9.24 -23.31
N VAL A 425 18.16 9.04 -21.99
CA VAL A 425 19.17 9.51 -21.04
C VAL A 425 20.48 8.83 -21.37
N ASN A 426 21.30 9.52 -22.13
CA ASN A 426 22.66 9.12 -22.52
C ASN A 426 23.60 10.16 -21.93
N ILE A 427 24.09 9.92 -20.70
CA ILE A 427 25.07 10.80 -20.08
C ILE A 427 26.46 10.20 -20.34
N LYS A 428 27.27 10.90 -21.10
CA LYS A 428 28.65 10.49 -21.35
C LYS A 428 29.47 10.75 -20.10
N ILE A 429 30.03 9.70 -19.50
CA ILE A 429 30.89 9.79 -18.30
C ILE A 429 32.33 10.06 -18.74
N ASP A 430 32.80 9.27 -19.73
CA ASP A 430 34.10 9.43 -20.38
C ASP A 430 34.04 8.91 -21.83
N GLU A 431 35.19 8.78 -22.49
CA GLU A 431 35.24 8.35 -23.91
C GLU A 431 34.71 6.92 -24.14
N LYS A 432 34.79 6.07 -23.12
CA LYS A 432 34.41 4.65 -23.23
C LYS A 432 33.09 4.32 -22.52
N HIS A 433 32.65 5.17 -21.56
CA HIS A 433 31.54 4.88 -20.68
C HIS A 433 30.38 5.86 -20.86
N THR A 434 29.18 5.32 -20.99
CA THR A 434 27.94 6.10 -21.14
C THR A 434 26.89 5.56 -20.17
N TYR A 435 26.36 6.41 -19.32
CA TYR A 435 25.23 6.09 -18.46
C TYR A 435 23.94 6.11 -19.28
N LEU A 436 23.13 5.08 -19.12
CA LEU A 436 21.87 4.87 -19.83
C LEU A 436 20.79 4.50 -18.84
N ILE A 437 19.57 4.97 -19.06
CA ILE A 437 18.38 4.44 -18.38
C ILE A 437 17.61 3.57 -19.37
N GLY A 438 17.60 2.27 -19.11
CA GLY A 438 16.88 1.27 -19.92
C GLY A 438 15.62 0.77 -19.20
N ARG A 439 14.87 -0.13 -19.85
CA ARG A 439 13.65 -0.75 -19.31
C ARG A 439 13.84 -1.42 -17.94
N ASN A 440 15.03 -1.90 -17.64
CA ASN A 440 15.36 -2.61 -16.41
C ASN A 440 16.13 -1.73 -15.39
N GLY A 441 16.21 -0.43 -15.64
CA GLY A 441 16.90 0.53 -14.79
C GLY A 441 18.18 1.11 -15.38
N PRO A 442 18.92 1.89 -14.57
CA PRO A 442 20.15 2.53 -15.01
C PRO A 442 21.28 1.52 -15.22
N THR A 443 22.06 1.71 -16.28
CA THR A 443 23.24 0.92 -16.61
C THR A 443 24.33 1.82 -17.21
N ILE A 444 25.60 1.39 -17.11
CA ILE A 444 26.69 2.01 -17.84
C ILE A 444 27.09 1.11 -18.99
N LYS A 445 26.94 1.62 -20.21
CA LYS A 445 27.40 0.97 -21.43
C LYS A 445 28.87 1.31 -21.63
N TYR A 446 29.71 0.32 -21.94
CA TYR A 446 31.11 0.53 -22.28
C TYR A 446 31.56 -0.33 -23.46
N LYS A 447 32.61 0.12 -24.16
CA LYS A 447 33.25 -0.65 -25.24
C LYS A 447 34.39 -1.46 -24.64
N LYS A 448 34.41 -2.77 -24.90
CA LYS A 448 35.50 -3.68 -24.55
C LYS A 448 36.64 -3.55 -25.56
N GLU A 449 37.80 -4.09 -25.21
CA GLU A 449 38.98 -4.09 -26.09
C GLU A 449 38.79 -4.87 -27.40
N ASP A 450 37.92 -5.91 -27.39
CA ASP A 450 37.50 -6.68 -28.55
C ASP A 450 36.47 -5.99 -29.45
N GLY A 451 36.11 -4.71 -29.14
CA GLY A 451 35.11 -3.93 -29.85
C GLY A 451 33.67 -4.28 -29.46
N SER A 452 33.43 -5.31 -28.65
CA SER A 452 32.11 -5.65 -28.16
C SER A 452 31.61 -4.67 -27.07
N THR A 453 30.29 -4.65 -26.86
CA THR A 453 29.66 -3.78 -25.85
C THR A 453 29.46 -4.53 -24.54
N GLY A 454 29.95 -3.97 -23.45
CA GLY A 454 29.66 -4.42 -22.09
C GLY A 454 28.72 -3.46 -21.33
N PHE A 455 28.21 -3.93 -20.18
CA PHE A 455 27.34 -3.14 -19.31
C PHE A 455 27.76 -3.35 -17.85
N TYR A 456 27.88 -2.25 -17.09
CA TYR A 456 28.02 -2.28 -15.62
C TYR A 456 26.69 -1.96 -14.95
N GLY A 457 26.44 -2.56 -13.80
CA GLY A 457 25.37 -2.14 -12.91
C GLY A 457 25.70 -0.79 -12.26
N VAL A 458 24.68 -0.01 -11.97
CA VAL A 458 24.77 1.30 -11.34
C VAL A 458 24.32 1.22 -9.89
N LYS A 459 25.04 1.88 -8.97
CA LYS A 459 24.63 2.01 -7.57
C LYS A 459 23.31 2.76 -7.46
N LYS A 460 22.51 2.48 -6.40
CA LYS A 460 21.13 2.96 -6.28
C LYS A 460 21.00 4.48 -6.10
N ASP A 461 21.94 5.12 -5.45
CA ASP A 461 21.81 6.50 -4.96
C ASP A 461 22.58 7.51 -5.82
N ILE A 462 22.64 7.30 -7.14
CA ILE A 462 23.31 8.21 -8.05
C ILE A 462 22.38 9.37 -8.40
N ASP A 463 22.81 10.57 -8.05
CA ASP A 463 22.15 11.82 -8.43
C ASP A 463 22.46 12.13 -9.91
N VAL A 464 21.43 12.10 -10.75
CA VAL A 464 21.57 12.26 -12.21
C VAL A 464 22.05 13.68 -12.57
N GLU A 465 21.67 14.71 -11.80
CA GLU A 465 22.12 16.07 -12.07
C GLU A 465 23.61 16.25 -11.74
N LYS A 466 24.09 15.70 -10.64
CA LYS A 466 25.51 15.63 -10.32
C LYS A 466 26.31 14.81 -11.33
N LEU A 467 25.67 13.73 -11.85
CA LEU A 467 26.27 12.92 -12.91
C LEU A 467 26.42 13.73 -14.21
N LYS A 468 25.41 14.51 -14.60
CA LYS A 468 25.49 15.44 -15.74
C LYS A 468 26.54 16.55 -15.54
N ALA A 469 26.70 17.00 -14.29
CA ALA A 469 27.72 17.99 -13.93
C ALA A 469 29.14 17.39 -13.88
N GLY A 470 29.30 16.07 -14.03
CA GLY A 470 30.60 15.39 -13.98
C GLY A 470 31.21 15.29 -12.59
N GLU A 471 30.39 15.36 -11.55
CA GLU A 471 30.85 15.34 -10.15
C GLU A 471 31.21 13.92 -9.63
N TYR A 472 30.88 12.87 -10.39
CA TYR A 472 31.17 11.48 -10.02
C TYR A 472 32.32 10.87 -10.83
N LYS A 473 33.17 10.12 -10.15
CA LYS A 473 34.12 9.19 -10.80
C LYS A 473 33.42 7.89 -11.14
N LEU A 474 33.92 7.16 -12.13
CA LEU A 474 33.32 5.89 -12.59
C LEU A 474 33.15 4.87 -11.47
N GLU A 475 34.18 4.71 -10.60
CA GLU A 475 34.16 3.77 -9.48
C GLU A 475 33.11 4.11 -8.42
N GLU A 476 32.70 5.37 -8.34
CA GLU A 476 31.66 5.81 -7.42
C GLU A 476 30.26 5.44 -7.92
N ILE A 477 30.11 5.24 -9.24
CA ILE A 477 28.85 5.00 -9.92
C ILE A 477 28.59 3.51 -10.11
N ILE A 478 29.62 2.74 -10.51
CA ILE A 478 29.49 1.32 -10.82
C ILE A 478 29.36 0.45 -9.56
N ILE A 479 28.60 -0.64 -9.69
CA ILE A 479 28.63 -1.75 -8.74
C ILE A 479 29.95 -2.48 -8.95
N SER A 480 30.77 -2.65 -7.91
CA SER A 480 32.09 -3.31 -8.00
C SER A 480 31.97 -4.74 -8.55
N ALA A 481 33.05 -5.25 -9.13
CA ALA A 481 33.06 -6.63 -9.63
C ALA A 481 32.85 -7.67 -8.50
N GLU A 482 33.24 -7.32 -7.26
CA GLU A 482 33.03 -8.15 -6.07
C GLU A 482 31.56 -8.16 -5.64
N ASP A 483 30.89 -7.00 -5.66
CA ASP A 483 29.45 -6.88 -5.40
C ASP A 483 28.61 -7.51 -6.52
N ASN A 484 29.16 -7.59 -7.73
CA ASN A 484 28.49 -8.12 -8.92
C ASN A 484 28.52 -9.65 -9.03
N ASN A 485 29.39 -10.32 -8.25
CA ASN A 485 29.58 -11.77 -8.24
C ASN A 485 29.45 -12.33 -6.82
N LYS A 486 28.34 -12.04 -6.14
CA LYS A 486 28.07 -12.55 -4.80
C LYS A 486 27.92 -14.08 -4.85
N ILE A 487 28.86 -14.80 -4.22
CA ILE A 487 28.75 -16.24 -4.01
C ILE A 487 27.72 -16.47 -2.91
N LEU A 488 26.69 -17.26 -3.20
CA LEU A 488 25.65 -17.63 -2.25
C LEU A 488 25.93 -18.97 -1.57
N GLY A 489 26.66 -19.86 -2.22
CA GLY A 489 27.01 -21.20 -1.73
C GLY A 489 27.32 -22.15 -2.88
N GLU A 490 27.33 -23.46 -2.60
CA GLU A 490 27.53 -24.52 -3.59
C GLU A 490 26.21 -25.28 -3.79
N TYR A 491 25.75 -25.44 -5.05
CA TYR A 491 24.54 -26.18 -5.41
C TYR A 491 24.86 -27.19 -6.50
N LYS A 492 24.55 -28.47 -6.25
CA LYS A 492 24.82 -29.60 -7.16
C LYS A 492 26.28 -29.66 -7.68
N GLY A 493 27.26 -29.37 -6.82
CA GLY A 493 28.68 -29.43 -7.13
C GLY A 493 29.21 -28.22 -7.92
N ASN A 494 28.44 -27.15 -8.05
CA ASN A 494 28.87 -25.91 -8.67
C ASN A 494 28.60 -24.70 -7.75
N ASN A 495 29.44 -23.69 -7.83
CA ASN A 495 29.22 -22.44 -7.11
C ASN A 495 27.97 -21.73 -7.64
N LEU A 496 27.09 -21.34 -6.72
CA LEU A 496 25.88 -20.57 -6.99
C LEU A 496 26.16 -19.07 -6.78
N TYR A 497 26.03 -18.30 -7.86
CA TYR A 497 26.29 -16.87 -7.87
C TYR A 497 25.00 -16.07 -8.03
N LEU A 498 24.92 -14.96 -7.31
CA LEU A 498 24.01 -13.85 -7.64
C LEU A 498 24.80 -12.83 -8.45
N LYS A 499 24.42 -12.64 -9.70
CA LYS A 499 25.08 -11.74 -10.65
C LYS A 499 24.12 -10.69 -11.19
N TYR A 500 24.68 -9.56 -11.62
CA TYR A 500 23.94 -8.50 -12.31
C TYR A 500 24.38 -8.40 -13.77
N GLY A 501 23.43 -8.39 -14.71
CA GLY A 501 23.71 -8.33 -16.14
C GLY A 501 22.77 -7.38 -16.88
N LYS A 502 22.86 -7.36 -18.21
CA LYS A 502 22.06 -6.50 -19.12
C LYS A 502 20.55 -6.50 -18.82
N PHE A 503 20.03 -7.62 -18.30
CA PHE A 503 18.61 -7.83 -18.00
C PHE A 503 18.29 -7.82 -16.51
N GLY A 504 19.17 -7.25 -15.68
CA GLY A 504 19.02 -7.21 -14.22
C GLY A 504 19.74 -8.36 -13.51
N TYR A 505 19.34 -8.63 -12.25
CA TYR A 505 19.92 -9.70 -11.47
C TYR A 505 19.54 -11.09 -11.98
N TYR A 506 20.46 -12.02 -11.89
CA TYR A 506 20.26 -13.41 -12.22
C TYR A 506 21.10 -14.34 -11.34
N LEU A 507 20.61 -15.56 -11.15
CA LEU A 507 21.36 -16.64 -10.54
C LEU A 507 22.15 -17.39 -11.62
N GLU A 508 23.39 -17.73 -11.33
CA GLU A 508 24.25 -18.55 -12.18
C GLU A 508 24.84 -19.70 -11.37
N CYS A 509 24.69 -20.92 -11.88
CA CYS A 509 25.21 -22.13 -11.27
C CYS A 509 25.65 -23.08 -12.40
N GLY A 510 26.95 -23.20 -12.67
CA GLY A 510 27.47 -23.90 -13.84
C GLY A 510 26.92 -23.31 -15.15
N GLU A 511 26.28 -24.15 -15.98
CA GLU A 511 25.63 -23.68 -17.21
C GLU A 511 24.23 -23.08 -17.00
N LEU A 512 23.65 -23.27 -15.81
CA LEU A 512 22.33 -22.76 -15.47
C LEU A 512 22.37 -21.25 -15.23
N ARG A 513 21.53 -20.50 -15.98
CA ARG A 513 21.32 -19.07 -15.76
C ARG A 513 19.84 -18.78 -15.57
N LYS A 514 19.46 -18.19 -14.44
CA LYS A 514 18.09 -17.84 -14.11
C LYS A 514 17.94 -16.35 -13.83
N SER A 515 17.23 -15.64 -14.70
CA SER A 515 16.87 -14.24 -14.46
C SER A 515 15.92 -14.14 -13.26
N LEU A 516 16.19 -13.19 -12.37
CA LEU A 516 15.37 -12.89 -11.21
C LEU A 516 14.28 -11.89 -11.63
N ASN A 517 13.02 -12.36 -11.62
CA ASN A 517 11.88 -11.51 -11.90
C ASN A 517 11.37 -10.91 -10.56
N TYR A 518 11.49 -9.61 -10.39
CA TYR A 518 11.19 -8.86 -9.16
C TYR A 518 9.77 -9.10 -8.62
N THR A 519 8.81 -9.40 -9.48
CA THR A 519 7.40 -9.60 -9.10
C THR A 519 7.11 -10.94 -8.44
N LYS A 520 8.07 -11.88 -8.42
CA LYS A 520 7.89 -13.25 -7.91
C LYS A 520 8.76 -13.58 -6.70
N ILE A 521 9.57 -12.64 -6.24
CA ILE A 521 10.52 -12.86 -5.15
C ILE A 521 10.07 -12.07 -3.93
N ASN A 522 9.77 -12.77 -2.84
CA ASN A 522 9.30 -12.17 -1.58
C ASN A 522 10.42 -11.54 -0.72
N VAL A 523 11.67 -11.60 -1.20
CA VAL A 523 12.86 -11.10 -0.50
C VAL A 523 13.53 -10.06 -1.40
N PRO A 524 14.02 -8.93 -0.85
CA PRO A 524 14.85 -7.99 -1.61
C PRO A 524 16.03 -8.71 -2.24
N ILE A 525 16.29 -8.50 -3.53
CA ILE A 525 17.28 -9.29 -4.30
C ILE A 525 18.68 -9.27 -3.65
N LYS A 526 19.09 -8.15 -3.07
CA LYS A 526 20.36 -8.04 -2.34
C LYS A 526 20.42 -8.94 -1.11
N ASN A 527 19.27 -9.28 -0.53
CA ASN A 527 19.14 -10.11 0.67
C ASN A 527 18.86 -11.59 0.33
N ILE A 528 18.83 -11.95 -0.96
CA ILE A 528 18.71 -13.35 -1.37
C ILE A 528 19.87 -14.13 -0.77
N GLY A 529 19.52 -15.09 0.09
CA GLY A 529 20.42 -16.08 0.66
C GLY A 529 20.51 -17.34 -0.20
N TYR A 530 21.29 -18.30 0.27
CA TYR A 530 21.44 -19.59 -0.38
C TYR A 530 20.10 -20.34 -0.54
N ASP A 531 19.33 -20.44 0.54
CA ASP A 531 18.03 -21.16 0.54
C ASP A 531 17.01 -20.54 -0.41
N ASP A 532 16.94 -19.20 -0.45
CA ASP A 532 16.06 -18.49 -1.39
C ASP A 532 16.45 -18.77 -2.84
N ALA A 533 17.74 -18.75 -3.12
CA ALA A 533 18.27 -18.99 -4.47
C ALA A 533 18.03 -20.45 -4.91
N VAL A 534 18.23 -21.42 -4.03
CA VAL A 534 17.94 -22.83 -4.30
C VAL A 534 16.44 -23.02 -4.57
N ASN A 535 15.58 -22.47 -3.74
CA ASN A 535 14.11 -22.51 -3.94
C ASN A 535 13.70 -21.91 -5.30
N ILE A 536 14.33 -20.82 -5.73
CA ILE A 536 14.06 -20.20 -7.04
C ILE A 536 14.50 -21.12 -8.18
N LEU A 537 15.63 -21.80 -8.05
CA LEU A 537 16.12 -22.74 -9.05
C LEU A 537 15.25 -24.00 -9.12
N GLU A 538 14.91 -24.59 -7.98
CA GLU A 538 14.09 -25.81 -7.88
C GLU A 538 12.65 -25.59 -8.35
N ASN A 539 12.02 -24.47 -8.00
CA ASN A 539 10.71 -24.09 -8.54
C ASN A 539 10.74 -23.87 -10.06
N SER A 540 11.91 -23.56 -10.64
CA SER A 540 12.08 -23.46 -12.08
C SER A 540 12.29 -24.83 -12.74
N GLU A 541 12.95 -25.77 -12.06
CA GLU A 541 13.08 -27.16 -12.48
C GLU A 541 11.74 -27.91 -12.38
N ALA A 542 10.94 -27.66 -11.35
CA ALA A 542 9.57 -28.18 -11.24
C ALA A 542 8.67 -27.71 -12.39
N ASN A 543 8.86 -26.48 -12.91
CA ASN A 543 8.20 -26.00 -14.12
C ASN A 543 8.79 -26.60 -15.42
N ALA A 544 10.05 -27.01 -15.43
CA ALA A 544 10.65 -27.76 -16.53
C ALA A 544 10.22 -29.24 -16.52
N ASN A 545 9.98 -29.82 -15.34
CA ASN A 545 9.39 -31.15 -15.14
C ASN A 545 7.88 -31.22 -15.44
N SER A 546 7.28 -30.15 -15.92
CA SER A 546 5.89 -30.17 -16.41
C SER A 546 5.72 -30.93 -17.75
N LEU A 547 6.80 -31.40 -18.35
CA LEU A 547 6.76 -32.17 -19.59
C LEU A 547 6.16 -33.56 -19.30
N VAL A 548 4.93 -33.78 -19.77
CA VAL A 548 4.26 -35.09 -19.71
C VAL A 548 4.72 -35.95 -20.86
N ARG A 549 4.78 -35.39 -22.07
CA ARG A 549 5.19 -36.10 -23.28
C ARG A 549 5.67 -35.14 -24.38
N ARG A 550 6.77 -35.46 -25.06
CA ARG A 550 7.21 -34.73 -26.26
C ARG A 550 6.57 -35.38 -27.48
N ILE A 551 5.96 -34.58 -28.35
CA ILE A 551 5.33 -35.06 -29.58
C ILE A 551 6.31 -34.87 -30.75
N ASP A 552 6.83 -33.66 -30.92
CA ASP A 552 7.90 -33.32 -31.89
C ASP A 552 8.72 -32.12 -31.36
N GLU A 553 9.54 -31.50 -32.20
CA GLU A 553 10.38 -30.35 -31.82
C GLU A 553 9.57 -29.10 -31.44
N THR A 554 8.36 -28.98 -31.98
CA THR A 554 7.49 -27.81 -31.83
C THR A 554 6.32 -28.04 -30.84
N LEU A 555 5.97 -29.31 -30.58
CA LEU A 555 4.80 -29.74 -29.82
C LEU A 555 5.19 -30.63 -28.63
N SER A 556 4.63 -30.30 -27.47
CA SER A 556 4.75 -31.11 -26.26
C SER A 556 3.49 -31.04 -25.40
N ILE A 557 3.18 -32.11 -24.67
CA ILE A 557 2.15 -32.12 -23.62
C ILE A 557 2.83 -31.81 -22.33
N ARG A 558 2.23 -30.86 -21.58
CA ARG A 558 2.76 -30.39 -20.31
C ARG A 558 1.68 -30.36 -19.24
N LYS A 559 2.07 -30.58 -17.99
CA LYS A 559 1.19 -30.50 -16.84
C LYS A 559 0.98 -29.04 -16.44
N GLY A 560 -0.26 -28.59 -16.37
CA GLY A 560 -0.64 -27.24 -15.95
C GLY A 560 -1.49 -27.23 -14.69
N LYS A 561 -1.73 -26.03 -14.14
CA LYS A 561 -2.55 -25.83 -12.94
C LYS A 561 -3.99 -26.32 -13.09
N PHE A 562 -4.49 -26.34 -14.33
CA PHE A 562 -5.88 -26.72 -14.66
C PHE A 562 -5.95 -28.02 -15.49
N GLY A 563 -4.94 -28.89 -15.38
CA GLY A 563 -4.81 -30.12 -16.16
C GLY A 563 -3.73 -30.05 -17.23
N ASP A 564 -3.52 -31.18 -17.91
CA ASP A 564 -2.52 -31.28 -18.96
C ASP A 564 -2.96 -30.51 -20.21
N TYR A 565 -2.01 -29.88 -20.90
CA TYR A 565 -2.24 -29.05 -22.09
C TYR A 565 -1.15 -29.25 -23.12
N ILE A 566 -1.45 -28.89 -24.38
CA ILE A 566 -0.48 -28.94 -25.50
C ILE A 566 0.25 -27.60 -25.54
N PHE A 567 1.58 -27.63 -25.46
CA PHE A 567 2.45 -26.50 -25.67
C PHE A 567 2.96 -26.56 -27.12
N TYR A 568 2.66 -25.52 -27.92
CA TYR A 568 3.08 -25.37 -29.30
C TYR A 568 3.94 -24.12 -29.46
N LYS A 569 5.14 -24.27 -30.02
CA LYS A 569 6.07 -23.19 -30.33
C LYS A 569 6.99 -23.56 -31.49
N THR A 570 7.03 -22.72 -32.51
CA THR A 570 8.00 -22.75 -33.59
C THR A 570 9.04 -21.64 -33.43
N GLU A 571 10.17 -21.72 -34.11
CA GLU A 571 11.22 -20.69 -34.08
C GLU A 571 10.73 -19.32 -34.56
N LYS A 572 9.76 -19.28 -35.47
CA LYS A 572 9.17 -18.04 -36.01
C LYS A 572 8.16 -17.35 -35.08
N MET A 573 7.71 -18.05 -34.03
CA MET A 573 6.69 -17.52 -33.12
C MET A 573 7.31 -16.71 -31.98
N LYS A 574 6.88 -15.45 -31.79
CA LYS A 574 7.28 -14.61 -30.66
C LYS A 574 6.81 -15.14 -29.30
N LYS A 575 5.63 -15.81 -29.26
CA LYS A 575 5.05 -16.41 -28.04
C LYS A 575 4.53 -17.80 -28.33
N PRO A 576 4.63 -18.76 -27.37
CA PRO A 576 4.02 -20.07 -27.51
C PRO A 576 2.49 -19.99 -27.47
N GLN A 577 1.82 -20.99 -28.05
CA GLN A 577 0.40 -21.23 -27.88
C GLN A 577 0.17 -22.37 -26.90
N PHE A 578 -0.95 -22.28 -26.17
CA PHE A 578 -1.39 -23.25 -25.16
C PHE A 578 -2.74 -23.81 -25.62
N LEU A 579 -2.75 -25.06 -26.11
CA LEU A 579 -3.91 -25.69 -26.69
C LEU A 579 -4.48 -26.73 -25.72
N LYS A 580 -5.81 -26.92 -25.74
CA LYS A 580 -6.48 -27.85 -24.81
C LYS A 580 -6.45 -29.27 -25.35
N LEU A 581 -6.33 -30.27 -24.46
CA LEU A 581 -6.45 -31.69 -24.80
C LEU A 581 -7.90 -32.20 -24.86
N ASN A 582 -8.89 -31.31 -24.57
CA ASN A 582 -10.30 -31.68 -24.54
C ASN A 582 -10.78 -32.20 -25.90
N GLY A 583 -11.38 -33.41 -25.90
CA GLY A 583 -11.91 -34.07 -27.10
C GLY A 583 -10.91 -34.99 -27.79
N PHE A 584 -9.74 -35.21 -27.22
CA PHE A 584 -8.91 -36.34 -27.60
C PHE A 584 -9.39 -37.57 -26.81
N ASN A 585 -9.88 -38.59 -27.54
CA ASN A 585 -10.57 -39.73 -26.94
C ASN A 585 -9.66 -40.91 -26.60
N ASP A 586 -8.35 -40.80 -26.90
CA ASP A 586 -7.36 -41.83 -26.61
C ASP A 586 -6.40 -41.40 -25.49
N ASP A 587 -5.63 -42.33 -24.95
CA ASP A 587 -4.64 -42.01 -23.90
C ASP A 587 -3.46 -41.22 -24.48
N TYR A 588 -3.53 -39.89 -24.39
CA TYR A 588 -2.49 -39.01 -24.90
C TYR A 588 -1.10 -39.23 -24.28
N LYS A 589 -1.01 -39.98 -23.19
CA LYS A 589 0.27 -40.33 -22.56
C LYS A 589 0.96 -41.50 -23.27
N ASN A 590 0.17 -42.44 -23.77
CA ASN A 590 0.70 -43.72 -24.31
C ASN A 590 0.31 -44.00 -25.76
N CYS A 591 -0.64 -43.28 -26.36
CA CYS A 591 -1.05 -43.47 -27.77
C CYS A 591 0.12 -43.26 -28.75
N GLY A 592 -0.02 -43.73 -30.01
CA GLY A 592 0.95 -43.48 -31.07
C GLY A 592 1.16 -41.97 -31.31
N LEU A 593 2.43 -41.54 -31.49
CA LEU A 593 2.74 -40.12 -31.73
C LEU A 593 2.05 -39.60 -33.02
N ALA A 594 1.90 -40.45 -34.04
CA ALA A 594 1.19 -40.10 -35.26
C ALA A 594 -0.29 -39.77 -35.01
N ASN A 595 -0.96 -40.53 -34.15
CA ASN A 595 -2.38 -40.34 -33.83
C ASN A 595 -2.63 -38.97 -33.15
N ILE A 596 -1.86 -38.69 -32.14
CA ILE A 596 -2.03 -37.41 -31.42
C ILE A 596 -1.59 -36.22 -32.28
N ARG A 597 -0.56 -36.39 -33.13
CA ARG A 597 -0.11 -35.32 -34.05
C ARG A 597 -1.15 -35.04 -35.13
N SER A 598 -1.79 -36.06 -35.70
CA SER A 598 -2.87 -35.91 -36.69
C SER A 598 -4.09 -35.22 -36.09
N TRP A 599 -4.48 -35.61 -34.87
CA TRP A 599 -5.60 -34.97 -34.18
C TRP A 599 -5.31 -33.50 -33.86
N ILE A 600 -4.08 -33.14 -33.41
CA ILE A 600 -3.69 -31.76 -33.15
C ILE A 600 -3.78 -30.93 -34.43
N LYS A 601 -3.27 -31.47 -35.53
CA LYS A 601 -3.30 -30.84 -36.85
C LYS A 601 -4.73 -30.62 -37.35
N GLU A 602 -5.60 -31.61 -37.19
CA GLU A 602 -7.00 -31.50 -37.59
C GLU A 602 -7.79 -30.48 -36.74
N LYS A 603 -7.53 -30.46 -35.45
CA LYS A 603 -8.31 -29.62 -34.52
C LYS A 603 -7.83 -28.20 -34.42
N TYR A 604 -6.54 -27.95 -34.57
CA TYR A 604 -5.91 -26.64 -34.28
C TYR A 604 -5.16 -26.06 -35.47
N GLU A 605 -5.09 -26.77 -36.59
CA GLU A 605 -4.39 -26.36 -37.84
C GLU A 605 -2.91 -26.00 -37.63
N VAL A 606 -2.20 -26.70 -36.72
CA VAL A 606 -0.80 -26.45 -36.32
C VAL A 606 0.10 -27.67 -36.54
#